data_967ad332ca6db59f1d3efbf7e876baf0
#
_entry.id   967ad332ca6db59f1d3efbf7e876baf0
#
_cell.length_a   1.000
_cell.length_b   1.000
_cell.length_c   1.000
_cell.angle_alpha   90.00
_cell.angle_beta   90.00
_cell.angle_gamma   90.00
#
_symmetry.space_group_name_H-M   'P 1'
#
loop_
_entity.id
_entity.type
_entity.pdbx_description
1 polymer ?
#
loop_
_entity_poly.entity_id
_entity_poly.type
_entity_poly.pdbx_seq_one_letter_code
_entity_poly.pdbx_strand_id
1 'polypeptide(L)'
;MKLPPHHQPKFVSAKITPEALVRALARVEEKATWTEDGRLVIRPEMSDATGFIVATELAVFLGKQTYNIGMVALLTELYDCHDEWKCETLSRGVEMLRNVCLSILAASTPAWLNGMLPQDAFTGGFMSRFILVSMPENWVKRVAPFDISPLPEHELNELVDELLYFAKVSGEAELTEDAKQWYREWLVKHSMKMREAVGDQYLAVLERKEQHLLRIALLFALSQHRLNITRQDLECALGCLDSLEEGARGTGVMDILAANPLTQNTRLVLDVIKKNSPVSRTKLCQLCWKFLARGSRELDEIIQTLEEAGLVKTTWKGTRRVYYYIGKEGNHEGN
;
A
#
# COMPACT_ATOMS: atom_id res chain seq x y z
N MET A 1 -11.96 -23.50 -17.72
CA MET A 1 -13.15 -23.55 -16.83
C MET A 1 -13.24 -22.22 -16.09
N LYS A 2 -14.41 -21.66 -15.80
CA LYS A 2 -14.59 -20.42 -15.05
C LYS A 2 -15.31 -20.72 -13.75
N LEU A 3 -14.96 -20.03 -12.66
CA LEU A 3 -15.73 -20.11 -11.43
C LEU A 3 -17.21 -19.81 -11.69
N PRO A 4 -18.15 -20.47 -11.01
CA PRO A 4 -19.56 -20.13 -11.07
C PRO A 4 -19.79 -18.64 -10.78
N PRO A 5 -20.77 -17.97 -11.40
CA PRO A 5 -20.95 -16.52 -11.28
C PRO A 5 -21.04 -16.00 -9.84
N HIS A 6 -21.66 -16.77 -8.94
CA HIS A 6 -21.82 -16.42 -7.52
C HIS A 6 -20.55 -16.58 -6.68
N HIS A 7 -19.51 -17.23 -7.20
CA HIS A 7 -18.18 -17.32 -6.59
C HIS A 7 -17.16 -16.40 -7.27
N GLN A 8 -17.56 -15.65 -8.31
CA GLN A 8 -16.67 -14.72 -8.96
C GLN A 8 -16.62 -13.41 -8.16
N PRO A 9 -15.42 -12.94 -7.73
CA PRO A 9 -15.31 -11.63 -7.12
C PRO A 9 -15.71 -10.54 -8.14
N LYS A 10 -16.20 -9.43 -7.63
CA LYS A 10 -16.51 -8.26 -8.47
C LYS A 10 -15.19 -7.61 -8.88
N PHE A 11 -14.80 -7.77 -10.15
CA PHE A 11 -13.57 -7.17 -10.66
C PHE A 11 -13.79 -5.73 -11.08
N VAL A 12 -12.89 -4.84 -10.60
CA VAL A 12 -12.81 -3.45 -11.01
C VAL A 12 -11.39 -3.18 -11.53
N SER A 13 -11.27 -3.03 -12.86
CA SER A 13 -9.96 -2.87 -13.51
C SER A 13 -9.76 -1.52 -14.20
N ALA A 14 -10.78 -0.67 -14.24
CA ALA A 14 -10.76 0.60 -14.94
C ALA A 14 -10.86 1.79 -13.98
N LYS A 15 -10.59 2.98 -14.50
CA LYS A 15 -10.84 4.24 -13.80
C LYS A 15 -12.31 4.32 -13.41
N ILE A 16 -12.58 4.55 -12.14
CA ILE A 16 -13.91 4.59 -11.56
C ILE A 16 -14.02 5.77 -10.58
N THR A 17 -15.19 6.35 -10.43
CA THR A 17 -15.43 7.34 -9.37
C THR A 17 -15.80 6.64 -8.06
N PRO A 18 -15.65 7.31 -6.89
CA PRO A 18 -16.06 6.75 -5.60
C PRO A 18 -17.48 6.22 -5.60
N GLU A 19 -18.42 7.01 -6.14
CA GLU A 19 -19.85 6.65 -6.17
C GLU A 19 -20.11 5.47 -7.13
N ALA A 20 -19.38 5.40 -8.24
CA ALA A 20 -19.52 4.28 -9.17
C ALA A 20 -18.92 2.99 -8.58
N LEU A 21 -17.86 3.09 -7.77
CA LEU A 21 -17.30 1.97 -7.01
C LEU A 21 -18.30 1.45 -5.99
N VAL A 22 -18.90 2.33 -5.17
CA VAL A 22 -19.95 1.96 -4.21
C VAL A 22 -21.10 1.25 -4.92
N ARG A 23 -21.59 1.80 -6.03
CA ARG A 23 -22.66 1.17 -6.83
C ARG A 23 -22.23 -0.18 -7.42
N ALA A 24 -21.00 -0.33 -7.87
CA ALA A 24 -20.50 -1.60 -8.37
C ALA A 24 -20.45 -2.67 -7.27
N LEU A 25 -20.18 -2.26 -6.03
CA LEU A 25 -20.18 -3.14 -4.85
C LEU A 25 -21.60 -3.42 -4.31
N ALA A 26 -22.52 -2.47 -4.39
CA ALA A 26 -23.91 -2.55 -3.90
C ALA A 26 -24.83 -3.34 -4.84
N ARG A 27 -24.39 -4.46 -5.39
CA ARG A 27 -25.23 -5.26 -6.30
C ARG A 27 -26.32 -6.00 -5.55
N VAL A 28 -27.51 -6.00 -6.14
CA VAL A 28 -28.63 -6.83 -5.72
C VAL A 28 -28.68 -8.04 -6.65
N GLU A 29 -28.71 -9.23 -6.09
CA GLU A 29 -28.84 -10.48 -6.81
C GLU A 29 -30.21 -11.08 -6.54
N GLU A 30 -30.79 -11.72 -7.55
CA GLU A 30 -32.02 -12.46 -7.38
C GLU A 30 -31.71 -13.84 -6.77
N LYS A 31 -32.17 -14.06 -5.53
CA LYS A 31 -32.00 -15.33 -4.85
C LYS A 31 -33.30 -16.14 -4.90
N ALA A 32 -33.21 -17.30 -5.47
CA ALA A 32 -34.30 -18.28 -5.49
C ALA A 32 -34.29 -19.06 -4.16
N THR A 33 -35.38 -18.93 -3.40
CA THR A 33 -35.56 -19.64 -2.12
C THR A 33 -36.84 -20.47 -2.19
N TRP A 34 -36.78 -21.71 -1.70
CA TRP A 34 -37.97 -22.51 -1.51
C TRP A 34 -38.67 -22.11 -0.23
N THR A 35 -39.97 -21.82 -0.31
CA THR A 35 -40.80 -21.60 0.86
C THR A 35 -41.19 -22.93 1.51
N GLU A 36 -41.64 -22.90 2.77
CA GLU A 36 -42.10 -24.12 3.48
C GLU A 36 -43.23 -24.84 2.76
N ASP A 37 -44.03 -24.12 1.93
CA ASP A 37 -45.11 -24.67 1.11
C ASP A 37 -44.59 -25.27 -0.20
N GLY A 38 -43.27 -25.37 -0.41
CA GLY A 38 -42.67 -25.94 -1.63
C GLY A 38 -42.75 -25.04 -2.87
N ARG A 39 -42.97 -23.75 -2.70
CA ARG A 39 -42.96 -22.78 -3.82
C ARG A 39 -41.59 -22.14 -3.96
N LEU A 40 -41.10 -22.02 -5.20
CA LEU A 40 -39.91 -21.27 -5.51
C LEU A 40 -40.25 -19.75 -5.53
N VAL A 41 -39.67 -18.99 -4.65
CA VAL A 41 -39.82 -17.53 -4.62
C VAL A 41 -38.48 -16.91 -4.94
N ILE A 42 -38.47 -16.03 -5.94
CA ILE A 42 -37.31 -15.22 -6.30
C ILE A 42 -37.43 -13.89 -5.54
N ARG A 43 -36.47 -13.58 -4.67
CA ARG A 43 -36.40 -12.32 -3.95
C ARG A 43 -35.10 -11.59 -4.25
N PRO A 44 -35.15 -10.27 -4.42
CA PRO A 44 -33.91 -9.49 -4.47
C PRO A 44 -33.23 -9.55 -3.10
N GLU A 45 -31.99 -9.99 -3.06
CA GLU A 45 -31.15 -10.01 -1.87
C GLU A 45 -29.88 -9.21 -2.16
N MET A 46 -29.45 -8.40 -1.20
CA MET A 46 -28.15 -7.69 -1.35
C MET A 46 -27.03 -8.72 -1.31
N SER A 47 -26.23 -8.74 -2.35
CA SER A 47 -25.01 -9.56 -2.35
C SER A 47 -23.93 -8.94 -1.46
N ASP A 48 -23.03 -9.78 -0.96
CA ASP A 48 -21.87 -9.31 -0.22
C ASP A 48 -21.05 -8.34 -1.09
N ALA A 49 -20.61 -7.24 -0.47
CA ALA A 49 -19.82 -6.21 -1.14
C ALA A 49 -18.33 -6.64 -1.21
N THR A 50 -18.11 -7.85 -1.75
CA THR A 50 -16.77 -8.38 -1.99
C THR A 50 -16.27 -7.96 -3.37
N GLY A 51 -15.02 -7.48 -3.45
CA GLY A 51 -14.47 -7.01 -4.71
C GLY A 51 -12.96 -7.13 -4.79
N PHE A 52 -12.47 -7.15 -6.03
CA PHE A 52 -11.05 -7.16 -6.32
C PHE A 52 -10.73 -6.06 -7.34
N ILE A 53 -9.92 -5.09 -6.91
CA ILE A 53 -9.44 -4.01 -7.77
C ILE A 53 -8.08 -4.42 -8.33
N VAL A 54 -7.95 -4.40 -9.66
CA VAL A 54 -6.68 -4.59 -10.36
C VAL A 54 -6.33 -3.31 -11.08
N ALA A 55 -5.35 -2.58 -10.56
CA ALA A 55 -4.89 -1.32 -11.12
C ALA A 55 -3.45 -1.48 -11.66
N THR A 56 -3.30 -1.68 -12.96
CA THR A 56 -2.00 -1.76 -13.61
C THR A 56 -1.16 -0.49 -13.43
N GLU A 57 -1.83 0.63 -13.17
CA GLU A 57 -1.25 1.92 -12.81
C GLU A 57 -2.13 2.57 -11.74
N LEU A 58 -1.68 2.60 -10.50
CA LEU A 58 -2.42 3.17 -9.37
C LEU A 58 -2.77 4.64 -9.61
N ALA A 59 -1.88 5.37 -10.32
CA ALA A 59 -2.08 6.74 -10.73
C ALA A 59 -3.36 6.95 -11.56
N VAL A 60 -3.62 6.03 -12.48
CA VAL A 60 -4.79 6.08 -13.37
C VAL A 60 -6.05 5.77 -12.58
N PHE A 61 -5.98 4.78 -11.68
CA PHE A 61 -7.11 4.37 -10.85
C PHE A 61 -7.52 5.48 -9.87
N LEU A 62 -6.58 6.02 -9.10
CA LEU A 62 -6.86 7.08 -8.13
C LEU A 62 -7.21 8.41 -8.83
N GLY A 63 -6.65 8.68 -10.02
CA GLY A 63 -6.89 9.90 -10.78
C GLY A 63 -6.41 11.17 -10.10
N LYS A 64 -6.15 12.20 -10.89
CA LYS A 64 -5.72 13.53 -10.41
C LYS A 64 -6.85 14.54 -10.29
N GLN A 65 -8.05 14.20 -10.71
CA GLN A 65 -9.12 15.16 -10.89
C GLN A 65 -9.96 15.31 -9.63
N THR A 66 -10.54 16.49 -9.45
CA THR A 66 -11.34 16.88 -8.28
C THR A 66 -12.48 15.91 -7.95
N TYR A 67 -13.01 15.20 -8.92
CA TYR A 67 -14.06 14.21 -8.70
C TYR A 67 -13.59 12.89 -8.05
N ASN A 68 -12.28 12.67 -7.92
CA ASN A 68 -11.71 11.49 -7.26
C ASN A 68 -11.16 11.79 -5.85
N ILE A 69 -11.34 13.01 -5.34
CA ILE A 69 -10.83 13.40 -4.02
C ILE A 69 -11.29 12.43 -2.91
N GLY A 70 -12.52 11.94 -2.98
CA GLY A 70 -13.06 10.99 -2.01
C GLY A 70 -12.57 9.54 -2.15
N MET A 71 -11.86 9.17 -3.21
CA MET A 71 -11.48 7.78 -3.47
C MET A 71 -10.51 7.25 -2.40
N VAL A 72 -9.50 8.01 -2.03
CA VAL A 72 -8.54 7.63 -0.99
C VAL A 72 -9.24 7.41 0.35
N ALA A 73 -10.11 8.34 0.74
CA ALA A 73 -10.89 8.22 1.98
C ALA A 73 -11.83 7.00 1.96
N LEU A 74 -12.56 6.81 0.85
CA LEU A 74 -13.46 5.67 0.68
C LEU A 74 -12.70 4.34 0.78
N LEU A 75 -11.59 4.18 0.08
CA LEU A 75 -10.79 2.94 0.11
C LEU A 75 -10.19 2.71 1.50
N THR A 76 -9.80 3.79 2.20
CA THR A 76 -9.30 3.72 3.57
C THR A 76 -10.36 3.17 4.52
N GLU A 77 -11.59 3.63 4.37
CA GLU A 77 -12.73 3.20 5.18
C GLU A 77 -13.16 1.76 4.85
N LEU A 78 -13.30 1.42 3.57
CA LEU A 78 -13.71 0.08 3.14
C LEU A 78 -12.67 -1.02 3.48
N TYR A 79 -11.41 -0.66 3.76
CA TYR A 79 -10.39 -1.59 4.22
C TYR A 79 -10.73 -2.26 5.57
N ASP A 80 -11.51 -1.59 6.41
CA ASP A 80 -11.84 -2.06 7.75
C ASP A 80 -12.95 -3.14 7.75
N CYS A 81 -13.43 -3.56 6.55
CA CYS A 81 -14.33 -4.72 6.34
C CYS A 81 -15.61 -4.64 7.20
N HIS A 82 -16.36 -3.55 7.06
CA HIS A 82 -17.61 -3.35 7.79
C HIS A 82 -18.69 -4.37 7.42
N ASP A 83 -19.42 -4.88 8.41
CA ASP A 83 -20.60 -5.75 8.16
C ASP A 83 -21.70 -4.96 7.43
N GLU A 84 -21.91 -3.70 7.82
CA GLU A 84 -22.79 -2.75 7.15
C GLU A 84 -22.09 -1.40 6.99
N TRP A 85 -22.12 -0.88 5.78
CA TRP A 85 -21.64 0.46 5.44
C TRP A 85 -22.70 1.23 4.67
N LYS A 86 -22.94 2.49 5.07
CA LYS A 86 -24.00 3.32 4.48
C LYS A 86 -23.42 4.64 4.00
N CYS A 87 -23.82 5.04 2.80
CA CYS A 87 -23.54 6.36 2.23
C CYS A 87 -24.84 7.02 1.80
N GLU A 88 -25.08 8.21 2.30
CA GLU A 88 -26.26 9.00 1.93
C GLU A 88 -25.83 10.22 1.11
N THR A 89 -26.43 10.38 -0.05
CA THR A 89 -26.23 11.55 -0.91
C THR A 89 -27.57 12.20 -1.26
N LEU A 90 -27.60 13.53 -1.31
CA LEU A 90 -28.82 14.30 -1.63
C LEU A 90 -29.43 13.90 -2.98
N SER A 91 -28.62 13.52 -3.95
CA SER A 91 -29.06 13.20 -5.31
C SER A 91 -29.45 11.75 -5.55
N ARG A 92 -29.04 10.81 -4.66
CA ARG A 92 -29.15 9.36 -4.91
C ARG A 92 -29.78 8.60 -3.75
N GLY A 93 -30.05 9.26 -2.62
CA GLY A 93 -30.56 8.61 -1.42
C GLY A 93 -29.47 7.79 -0.70
N VAL A 94 -29.90 6.71 -0.05
CA VAL A 94 -29.03 5.84 0.76
C VAL A 94 -28.54 4.67 -0.09
N GLU A 95 -27.22 4.53 -0.23
CA GLU A 95 -26.56 3.33 -0.74
C GLU A 95 -26.02 2.54 0.45
N MET A 96 -26.24 1.23 0.47
CA MET A 96 -25.82 0.32 1.54
C MET A 96 -24.92 -0.78 0.96
N LEU A 97 -23.82 -1.06 1.65
CA LEU A 97 -22.97 -2.21 1.41
C LEU A 97 -23.08 -3.17 2.60
N ARG A 98 -23.07 -4.48 2.34
CA ARG A 98 -23.07 -5.52 3.38
C ARG A 98 -21.84 -6.39 3.21
N ASN A 99 -21.26 -6.81 4.34
CA ASN A 99 -20.10 -7.71 4.38
C ASN A 99 -18.97 -7.22 3.45
N VAL A 100 -18.53 -5.99 3.68
CA VAL A 100 -17.52 -5.34 2.83
C VAL A 100 -16.18 -6.10 2.92
N CYS A 101 -15.67 -6.53 1.79
CA CYS A 101 -14.34 -7.13 1.67
C CYS A 101 -13.72 -6.73 0.34
N LEU A 102 -12.79 -5.78 0.37
CA LEU A 102 -12.17 -5.24 -0.84
C LEU A 102 -10.67 -5.52 -0.85
N SER A 103 -10.21 -6.20 -1.88
CA SER A 103 -8.79 -6.43 -2.12
C SER A 103 -8.30 -5.59 -3.29
N ILE A 104 -7.07 -5.07 -3.20
CA ILE A 104 -6.47 -4.22 -4.22
C ILE A 104 -5.10 -4.77 -4.60
N LEU A 105 -4.90 -5.03 -5.90
CA LEU A 105 -3.60 -5.28 -6.49
C LEU A 105 -3.27 -4.12 -7.43
N ALA A 106 -2.20 -3.40 -7.15
CA ALA A 106 -1.85 -2.22 -7.93
C ALA A 106 -0.36 -2.13 -8.20
N ALA A 107 0.00 -1.53 -9.33
CA ALA A 107 1.37 -1.16 -9.65
C ALA A 107 1.52 0.36 -9.64
N SER A 108 2.71 0.84 -9.27
CA SER A 108 3.06 2.25 -9.30
C SER A 108 4.57 2.45 -9.41
N THR A 109 5.00 3.69 -9.63
CA THR A 109 6.40 4.06 -9.57
C THR A 109 6.69 4.89 -8.31
N PRO A 110 7.91 4.79 -7.74
CA PRO A 110 8.29 5.63 -6.59
C PRO A 110 8.11 7.13 -6.86
N ALA A 111 8.45 7.58 -8.06
CA ALA A 111 8.30 8.97 -8.46
C ALA A 111 6.84 9.44 -8.43
N TRP A 112 5.90 8.57 -8.83
CA TRP A 112 4.48 8.89 -8.77
C TRP A 112 3.95 8.92 -7.33
N LEU A 113 4.31 7.92 -6.53
CA LEU A 113 3.93 7.90 -5.11
C LEU A 113 4.36 9.18 -4.40
N ASN A 114 5.58 9.66 -4.68
CA ASN A 114 6.12 10.91 -4.12
C ASN A 114 5.43 12.18 -4.60
N GLY A 115 5.11 12.26 -5.88
CA GLY A 115 4.72 13.53 -6.50
C GLY A 115 3.22 13.72 -6.68
N MET A 116 2.42 12.67 -6.48
CA MET A 116 1.02 12.65 -6.89
C MET A 116 0.02 12.29 -5.81
N LEU A 117 0.41 11.51 -4.82
CA LEU A 117 -0.47 11.25 -3.69
C LEU A 117 -0.57 12.51 -2.85
N PRO A 118 -1.78 12.93 -2.47
CA PRO A 118 -1.96 14.01 -1.53
C PRO A 118 -1.33 13.60 -0.19
N GLN A 119 -0.86 14.58 0.56
CA GLN A 119 -0.21 14.35 1.85
C GLN A 119 -1.12 13.55 2.80
N ASP A 120 -2.41 13.78 2.74
CA ASP A 120 -3.42 13.09 3.53
C ASP A 120 -3.45 11.58 3.28
N ALA A 121 -3.04 11.11 2.10
CA ALA A 121 -2.92 9.67 1.82
C ALA A 121 -1.82 9.00 2.65
N PHE A 122 -0.79 9.75 3.04
CA PHE A 122 0.27 9.25 3.91
C PHE A 122 -0.08 9.41 5.38
N THR A 123 -0.51 10.60 5.81
CA THR A 123 -0.84 10.91 7.21
C THR A 123 -2.18 10.29 7.63
N GLY A 124 -3.13 10.15 6.71
CA GLY A 124 -4.43 9.50 6.93
C GLY A 124 -4.40 7.97 6.94
N GLY A 125 -3.21 7.36 6.85
CA GLY A 125 -3.05 5.93 6.98
C GLY A 125 -3.47 5.11 5.74
N PHE A 126 -3.75 5.74 4.59
CA PHE A 126 -4.07 5.01 3.35
C PHE A 126 -2.92 4.13 2.90
N MET A 127 -1.70 4.69 2.82
CA MET A 127 -0.54 3.94 2.36
C MET A 127 -0.09 2.84 3.34
N SER A 128 -0.31 3.01 4.64
CA SER A 128 0.02 1.98 5.63
C SER A 128 -0.83 0.71 5.50
N ARG A 129 -1.96 0.78 4.78
CA ARG A 129 -2.83 -0.36 4.48
C ARG A 129 -2.32 -1.23 3.33
N PHE A 130 -1.32 -0.77 2.60
CA PHE A 130 -0.71 -1.52 1.50
C PHE A 130 0.55 -2.25 1.96
N ILE A 131 0.69 -3.47 1.48
CA ILE A 131 1.95 -4.20 1.53
C ILE A 131 2.72 -3.83 0.26
N LEU A 132 3.87 -3.19 0.43
CA LEU A 132 4.67 -2.71 -0.69
C LEU A 132 5.69 -3.76 -1.11
N VAL A 133 5.61 -4.15 -2.37
CA VAL A 133 6.58 -5.04 -3.00
C VAL A 133 7.43 -4.20 -3.97
N SER A 134 8.71 -4.08 -3.70
CA SER A 134 9.63 -3.30 -4.54
C SER A 134 10.77 -4.16 -5.04
N MET A 135 11.20 -3.89 -6.27
CA MET A 135 12.33 -4.57 -6.89
C MET A 135 13.62 -3.78 -6.63
N PRO A 136 14.71 -4.43 -6.21
CA PRO A 136 15.99 -3.77 -6.03
C PRO A 136 16.54 -3.24 -7.36
N GLU A 137 17.34 -2.16 -7.31
CA GLU A 137 17.94 -1.53 -8.50
C GLU A 137 18.83 -2.47 -9.34
N ASN A 138 19.41 -3.47 -8.69
CA ASN A 138 20.26 -4.47 -9.34
C ASN A 138 19.49 -5.62 -10.01
N TRP A 139 18.16 -5.49 -10.12
CA TRP A 139 17.36 -6.49 -10.80
C TRP A 139 17.77 -6.61 -12.26
N VAL A 140 18.26 -7.80 -12.63
CA VAL A 140 18.70 -8.07 -13.99
C VAL A 140 17.47 -8.24 -14.88
N LYS A 141 17.33 -7.34 -15.86
CA LYS A 141 16.31 -7.49 -16.90
C LYS A 141 16.55 -8.80 -17.64
N ARG A 142 15.55 -9.63 -17.72
CA ARG A 142 15.62 -10.81 -18.60
C ARG A 142 15.72 -10.34 -20.04
N VAL A 143 16.78 -10.78 -20.73
CA VAL A 143 17.08 -10.39 -22.11
C VAL A 143 16.36 -11.31 -23.10
N ALA A 144 16.06 -12.55 -22.70
CA ALA A 144 15.38 -13.52 -23.54
C ALA A 144 13.84 -13.33 -23.46
N PRO A 145 13.13 -13.43 -24.59
CA PRO A 145 11.67 -13.47 -24.57
C PRO A 145 11.22 -14.68 -23.75
N PHE A 146 10.15 -14.47 -22.97
CA PHE A 146 9.52 -15.57 -22.26
C PHE A 146 8.77 -16.45 -23.27
N ASP A 147 9.05 -17.73 -23.26
CA ASP A 147 8.13 -18.70 -23.80
C ASP A 147 7.02 -18.89 -22.77
N ILE A 148 5.93 -18.15 -22.94
CA ILE A 148 4.74 -18.28 -22.10
C ILE A 148 3.94 -19.45 -22.66
N SER A 149 4.33 -20.65 -22.30
CA SER A 149 3.48 -21.80 -22.52
C SER A 149 2.23 -21.67 -21.62
N PRO A 150 1.02 -21.87 -22.15
CA PRO A 150 -0.15 -21.92 -21.31
C PRO A 150 -0.01 -23.04 -20.29
N LEU A 151 -0.51 -22.79 -19.06
CA LEU A 151 -0.55 -23.84 -18.05
C LEU A 151 -1.29 -25.07 -18.62
N PRO A 152 -0.77 -26.29 -18.35
CA PRO A 152 -1.49 -27.50 -18.71
C PRO A 152 -2.91 -27.48 -18.15
N GLU A 153 -3.88 -28.04 -18.88
CA GLU A 153 -5.30 -27.97 -18.49
C GLU A 153 -5.56 -28.62 -17.11
N HIS A 154 -4.81 -29.63 -16.75
CA HIS A 154 -4.94 -30.28 -15.43
C HIS A 154 -4.51 -29.34 -14.30
N GLU A 155 -3.38 -28.60 -14.43
CA GLU A 155 -2.94 -27.63 -13.43
C GLU A 155 -3.94 -26.47 -13.30
N LEU A 156 -4.53 -26.03 -14.41
CA LEU A 156 -5.56 -25.00 -14.37
C LEU A 156 -6.82 -25.49 -13.64
N ASN A 157 -7.22 -26.76 -13.85
CA ASN A 157 -8.36 -27.35 -13.15
C ASN A 157 -8.09 -27.51 -11.67
N GLU A 158 -6.90 -27.95 -11.26
CA GLU A 158 -6.49 -28.00 -9.85
C GLU A 158 -6.60 -26.62 -9.18
N LEU A 159 -6.09 -25.55 -9.83
CA LEU A 159 -6.24 -24.19 -9.31
C LEU A 159 -7.69 -23.75 -9.17
N VAL A 160 -8.56 -24.13 -10.13
CA VAL A 160 -9.99 -23.81 -10.05
C VAL A 160 -10.66 -24.56 -8.91
N ASP A 161 -10.30 -25.83 -8.69
CA ASP A 161 -10.85 -26.65 -7.59
C ASP A 161 -10.41 -26.10 -6.23
N GLU A 162 -9.16 -25.66 -6.08
CA GLU A 162 -8.68 -24.94 -4.91
C GLU A 162 -9.45 -23.65 -4.63
N LEU A 163 -9.66 -22.82 -5.66
CA LEU A 163 -10.45 -21.59 -5.53
C LEU A 163 -11.91 -21.88 -5.15
N LEU A 164 -12.50 -22.96 -5.67
CA LEU A 164 -13.84 -23.42 -5.30
C LEU A 164 -13.90 -23.93 -3.87
N TYR A 165 -12.83 -24.58 -3.39
CA TYR A 165 -12.71 -24.96 -1.99
C TYR A 165 -12.71 -23.72 -1.10
N PHE A 166 -11.82 -22.74 -1.35
CA PHE A 166 -11.75 -21.51 -0.54
C PHE A 166 -13.05 -20.70 -0.57
N ALA A 167 -13.75 -20.67 -1.71
CA ALA A 167 -15.04 -20.01 -1.81
C ALA A 167 -16.14 -20.60 -0.91
N LYS A 168 -15.95 -21.83 -0.42
CA LYS A 168 -16.87 -22.52 0.50
C LYS A 168 -16.41 -22.52 1.95
N VAL A 169 -15.14 -22.12 2.21
CA VAL A 169 -14.61 -22.04 3.57
C VAL A 169 -15.34 -20.93 4.32
N SER A 170 -15.89 -21.27 5.47
CA SER A 170 -16.55 -20.35 6.37
C SER A 170 -16.25 -20.75 7.82
N GLY A 171 -16.33 -19.82 8.73
CA GLY A 171 -16.09 -20.03 10.15
C GLY A 171 -15.09 -19.04 10.71
N GLU A 172 -14.85 -19.14 12.00
CA GLU A 172 -13.87 -18.33 12.71
C GLU A 172 -12.49 -18.96 12.61
N ALA A 173 -11.48 -18.14 12.33
CA ALA A 173 -10.09 -18.55 12.39
C ALA A 173 -9.54 -18.24 13.78
N GLU A 174 -8.88 -19.22 14.40
CA GLU A 174 -8.34 -19.10 15.75
C GLU A 174 -6.83 -19.32 15.78
N LEU A 175 -6.15 -18.61 16.66
CA LEU A 175 -4.75 -18.89 16.98
C LEU A 175 -4.68 -20.11 17.90
N THR A 176 -3.77 -21.05 17.64
CA THR A 176 -3.43 -22.11 18.60
C THR A 176 -2.80 -21.53 19.86
N GLU A 177 -2.76 -22.26 20.97
CA GLU A 177 -2.27 -21.71 22.25
C GLU A 177 -0.78 -21.31 22.18
N ASP A 178 0.06 -22.07 21.49
CA ASP A 178 1.44 -21.72 21.23
C ASP A 178 1.58 -20.48 20.31
N ALA A 179 0.70 -20.34 19.33
CA ALA A 179 0.61 -19.15 18.48
C ALA A 179 0.20 -17.90 19.28
N LYS A 180 -0.79 -18.02 20.18
CA LYS A 180 -1.21 -16.94 21.07
C LYS A 180 -0.07 -16.48 21.98
N GLN A 181 0.68 -17.42 22.55
CA GLN A 181 1.83 -17.09 23.39
C GLN A 181 2.91 -16.37 22.57
N TRP A 182 3.30 -16.93 21.44
CA TRP A 182 4.29 -16.32 20.54
C TRP A 182 3.87 -14.91 20.09
N TYR A 183 2.60 -14.74 19.73
CA TYR A 183 2.05 -13.46 19.27
C TYR A 183 2.11 -12.39 20.38
N ARG A 184 1.79 -12.73 21.64
CA ARG A 184 1.92 -11.84 22.79
C ARG A 184 3.37 -11.38 23.00
N GLU A 185 4.32 -12.31 22.93
CA GLU A 185 5.75 -12.01 23.08
C GLU A 185 6.24 -11.10 21.93
N TRP A 186 5.79 -11.39 20.71
CA TRP A 186 6.10 -10.56 19.55
C TRP A 186 5.51 -9.16 19.70
N LEU A 187 4.26 -9.01 20.12
CA LEU A 187 3.59 -7.72 20.33
C LEU A 187 4.37 -6.83 21.31
N VAL A 188 4.87 -7.38 22.41
CA VAL A 188 5.69 -6.63 23.38
C VAL A 188 6.94 -6.07 22.70
N LYS A 189 7.66 -6.91 21.95
CA LYS A 189 8.87 -6.49 21.23
C LYS A 189 8.54 -5.47 20.13
N HIS A 190 7.45 -5.66 19.42
CA HIS A 190 6.98 -4.76 18.39
C HIS A 190 6.60 -3.40 18.97
N SER A 191 5.87 -3.36 20.08
CA SER A 191 5.50 -2.12 20.78
C SER A 191 6.71 -1.34 21.28
N MET A 192 7.80 -2.02 21.68
CA MET A 192 9.05 -1.35 22.01
C MET A 192 9.67 -0.67 20.79
N LYS A 193 9.72 -1.37 19.66
CA LYS A 193 10.19 -0.78 18.38
C LYS A 193 9.36 0.44 17.95
N MET A 194 8.05 0.38 18.16
CA MET A 194 7.16 1.51 17.86
C MET A 194 7.49 2.75 18.70
N ARG A 195 7.82 2.57 19.99
CA ARG A 195 8.20 3.68 20.88
C ARG A 195 9.53 4.33 20.49
N GLU A 196 10.42 3.57 19.86
CA GLU A 196 11.72 4.06 19.39
C GLU A 196 11.62 4.68 17.98
N ALA A 197 10.50 4.45 17.29
CA ALA A 197 10.30 4.95 15.93
C ALA A 197 10.15 6.47 15.92
N VAL A 198 10.90 7.10 15.03
CA VAL A 198 10.86 8.55 14.83
C VAL A 198 10.05 8.84 13.55
N GLY A 199 8.95 9.59 13.72
CA GLY A 199 8.09 10.05 12.63
C GLY A 199 6.74 9.33 12.55
N ASP A 200 5.67 10.13 12.51
CA ASP A 200 4.27 9.65 12.58
C ASP A 200 3.90 8.68 11.45
N GLN A 201 4.50 8.85 10.27
CA GLN A 201 4.18 8.02 9.10
C GLN A 201 4.81 6.63 9.18
N TYR A 202 6.03 6.54 9.70
CA TYR A 202 6.67 5.25 9.97
C TYR A 202 5.94 4.51 11.09
N LEU A 203 5.48 5.24 12.10
CA LEU A 203 4.63 4.69 13.17
C LEU A 203 3.36 4.07 12.60
N ALA A 204 2.66 4.76 11.69
CA ALA A 204 1.44 4.22 11.04
C ALA A 204 1.69 2.90 10.28
N VAL A 205 2.86 2.75 9.63
CA VAL A 205 3.25 1.48 8.98
C VAL A 205 3.48 0.38 10.02
N LEU A 206 4.15 0.69 11.13
CA LEU A 206 4.38 -0.28 12.21
C LEU A 206 3.08 -0.71 12.89
N GLU A 207 2.16 0.21 13.15
CA GLU A 207 0.84 -0.08 13.72
C GLU A 207 0.04 -1.05 12.85
N ARG A 208 0.12 -0.94 11.53
CA ARG A 208 -0.59 -1.85 10.62
C ARG A 208 0.08 -3.21 10.46
N LYS A 209 1.34 -3.34 10.86
CA LYS A 209 2.07 -4.62 10.74
C LYS A 209 1.40 -5.76 11.49
N GLU A 210 0.75 -5.48 12.62
CA GLU A 210 -0.03 -6.47 13.37
C GLU A 210 -1.17 -7.04 12.53
N GLN A 211 -1.93 -6.19 11.85
CA GLN A 211 -3.04 -6.62 11.01
C GLN A 211 -2.56 -7.39 9.78
N HIS A 212 -1.48 -6.92 9.15
CA HIS A 212 -0.87 -7.62 8.03
C HIS A 212 -0.35 -8.99 8.43
N LEU A 213 0.30 -9.09 9.61
CA LEU A 213 0.81 -10.35 10.14
C LEU A 213 -0.30 -11.39 10.28
N LEU A 214 -1.40 -11.04 10.94
CA LEU A 214 -2.54 -11.95 11.14
C LEU A 214 -3.21 -12.33 9.82
N ARG A 215 -3.39 -11.40 8.89
CA ARG A 215 -3.98 -11.66 7.57
C ARG A 215 -3.12 -12.61 6.74
N ILE A 216 -1.81 -12.39 6.70
CA ILE A 216 -0.89 -13.26 5.94
C ILE A 216 -0.79 -14.63 6.63
N ALA A 217 -0.72 -14.69 7.95
CA ALA A 217 -0.71 -15.97 8.68
C ALA A 217 -1.99 -16.80 8.42
N LEU A 218 -3.15 -16.13 8.34
CA LEU A 218 -4.40 -16.78 7.94
C LEU A 218 -4.31 -17.36 6.51
N LEU A 219 -3.70 -16.63 5.58
CA LEU A 219 -3.50 -17.13 4.20
C LEU A 219 -2.57 -18.37 4.20
N PHE A 220 -1.52 -18.39 5.03
CA PHE A 220 -0.67 -19.58 5.20
C PHE A 220 -1.46 -20.77 5.78
N ALA A 221 -2.30 -20.54 6.79
CA ALA A 221 -3.14 -21.60 7.35
C ALA A 221 -4.15 -22.12 6.32
N LEU A 222 -4.82 -21.22 5.59
CA LEU A 222 -5.76 -21.58 4.53
C LEU A 222 -5.11 -22.35 3.39
N SER A 223 -3.88 -21.98 2.98
CA SER A 223 -3.14 -22.73 1.95
C SER A 223 -2.86 -24.20 2.34
N GLN A 224 -3.00 -24.52 3.62
CA GLN A 224 -2.91 -25.87 4.17
C GLN A 224 -4.28 -26.41 4.59
N HIS A 225 -5.36 -25.86 4.09
CA HIS A 225 -6.76 -26.26 4.35
C HIS A 225 -7.12 -26.22 5.85
N ARG A 226 -6.56 -25.24 6.60
CA ARG A 226 -6.81 -25.07 8.05
C ARG A 226 -7.38 -23.67 8.33
N LEU A 227 -8.22 -23.58 9.37
CA LEU A 227 -8.64 -22.30 9.98
C LEU A 227 -7.84 -21.99 11.26
N ASN A 228 -7.17 -22.99 11.84
CA ASN A 228 -6.32 -22.79 12.99
C ASN A 228 -4.95 -22.28 12.57
N ILE A 229 -4.64 -21.08 12.99
CA ILE A 229 -3.36 -20.40 12.72
C ILE A 229 -2.34 -20.87 13.75
N THR A 230 -1.28 -21.50 13.32
CA THR A 230 -0.20 -21.99 14.16
C THR A 230 0.91 -20.96 14.33
N ARG A 231 1.80 -21.18 15.27
CA ARG A 231 3.02 -20.39 15.45
C ARG A 231 3.85 -20.35 14.16
N GLN A 232 3.97 -21.46 13.44
CA GLN A 232 4.71 -21.52 12.19
C GLN A 232 4.12 -20.59 11.11
N ASP A 233 2.79 -20.50 11.02
CA ASP A 233 2.13 -19.60 10.09
C ASP A 233 2.46 -18.13 10.41
N LEU A 234 2.50 -17.76 11.71
CA LEU A 234 2.91 -16.42 12.15
C LEU A 234 4.38 -16.13 11.85
N GLU A 235 5.28 -17.10 12.10
CA GLU A 235 6.70 -16.95 11.81
C GLU A 235 6.96 -16.79 10.30
N CYS A 236 6.29 -17.58 9.46
CA CYS A 236 6.36 -17.45 8.00
C CYS A 236 5.81 -16.09 7.53
N ALA A 237 4.69 -15.65 8.08
CA ALA A 237 4.09 -14.36 7.76
C ALA A 237 4.99 -13.19 8.15
N LEU A 238 5.60 -13.25 9.35
CA LEU A 238 6.55 -12.24 9.81
C LEU A 238 7.79 -12.19 8.91
N GLY A 239 8.37 -13.35 8.57
CA GLY A 239 9.51 -13.43 7.68
C GLY A 239 9.23 -12.85 6.29
N CYS A 240 8.02 -13.09 5.75
CA CYS A 240 7.56 -12.49 4.51
C CYS A 240 7.49 -10.95 4.62
N LEU A 241 6.85 -10.42 5.67
CA LEU A 241 6.73 -8.97 5.89
C LEU A 241 8.09 -8.31 6.09
N ASP A 242 8.98 -8.91 6.89
CA ASP A 242 10.31 -8.36 7.14
C ASP A 242 11.15 -8.30 5.85
N SER A 243 11.07 -9.33 5.01
CA SER A 243 11.74 -9.37 3.70
C SER A 243 11.22 -8.29 2.75
N LEU A 244 9.91 -8.05 2.72
CA LEU A 244 9.29 -7.00 1.90
C LEU A 244 9.66 -5.60 2.38
N GLU A 245 9.68 -5.38 3.70
CA GLU A 245 10.13 -4.12 4.30
C GLU A 245 11.59 -3.83 3.99
N GLU A 246 12.47 -4.84 4.06
CA GLU A 246 13.87 -4.70 3.71
C GLU A 246 14.05 -4.32 2.23
N GLY A 247 13.33 -5.00 1.33
CA GLY A 247 13.28 -4.65 -0.09
C GLY A 247 12.80 -3.21 -0.32
N ALA A 248 11.74 -2.79 0.36
CA ALA A 248 11.20 -1.44 0.26
C ALA A 248 12.16 -0.37 0.78
N ARG A 249 12.94 -0.66 1.83
CA ARG A 249 14.02 0.21 2.31
C ARG A 249 15.15 0.33 1.29
N GLY A 250 15.59 -0.79 0.73
CA GLY A 250 16.66 -0.80 -0.27
C GLY A 250 16.35 0.02 -1.52
N THR A 251 15.09 0.18 -1.88
CA THR A 251 14.64 1.01 -3.01
C THR A 251 14.27 2.45 -2.63
N GLY A 252 14.39 2.82 -1.35
CA GLY A 252 14.00 4.14 -0.85
C GLY A 252 12.50 4.40 -0.80
N VAL A 253 11.66 3.40 -1.08
CA VAL A 253 10.19 3.54 -1.03
C VAL A 253 9.72 3.74 0.40
N MET A 254 10.35 3.09 1.38
CA MET A 254 10.02 3.31 2.80
C MET A 254 10.35 4.72 3.27
N ASP A 255 11.41 5.32 2.73
CA ASP A 255 11.75 6.71 3.05
C ASP A 255 10.71 7.69 2.51
N ILE A 256 10.06 7.33 1.40
CA ILE A 256 8.94 8.10 0.84
C ILE A 256 7.74 8.05 1.78
N LEU A 257 7.45 6.89 2.33
CA LEU A 257 6.37 6.71 3.30
C LEU A 257 6.66 7.38 4.65
N ALA A 258 7.92 7.42 5.05
CA ALA A 258 8.35 8.00 6.34
C ALA A 258 8.60 9.52 6.29
N ALA A 259 8.68 10.11 5.09
CA ALA A 259 9.04 11.52 4.95
C ALA A 259 7.82 12.43 5.04
N ASN A 260 7.87 13.42 5.94
CA ASN A 260 6.97 14.57 5.82
C ASN A 260 7.39 15.39 4.58
N PRO A 261 6.55 16.30 4.03
CA PRO A 261 6.86 17.06 2.83
C PRO A 261 8.16 17.86 2.93
N LEU A 262 8.48 18.39 4.11
CA LEU A 262 9.71 19.12 4.34
C LEU A 262 10.93 18.19 4.21
N THR A 263 10.83 16.97 4.75
CA THR A 263 11.88 15.94 4.65
C THR A 263 12.03 15.42 3.22
N GLN A 264 10.93 15.27 2.47
CA GLN A 264 10.97 14.90 1.05
C GLN A 264 11.67 15.96 0.23
N ASN A 265 11.28 17.23 0.38
CA ASN A 265 11.90 18.33 -0.34
C ASN A 265 13.37 18.50 0.05
N THR A 266 13.70 18.31 1.33
CA THR A 266 15.09 18.32 1.83
C THR A 266 15.94 17.25 1.13
N ARG A 267 15.40 16.05 0.97
CA ARG A 267 16.08 14.95 0.28
C ARG A 267 16.25 15.22 -1.20
N LEU A 268 15.18 15.70 -1.89
CA LEU A 268 15.26 16.06 -3.30
C LEU A 268 16.29 17.16 -3.54
N VAL A 269 16.33 18.19 -2.69
CA VAL A 269 17.33 19.27 -2.78
C VAL A 269 18.74 18.69 -2.54
N LEU A 270 18.91 17.82 -1.58
CA LEU A 270 20.20 17.15 -1.31
C LEU A 270 20.67 16.35 -2.52
N ASP A 271 19.79 15.57 -3.14
CA ASP A 271 20.12 14.77 -4.33
C ASP A 271 20.49 15.66 -5.53
N VAL A 272 19.80 16.78 -5.70
CA VAL A 272 20.17 17.78 -6.72
C VAL A 272 21.55 18.36 -6.44
N ILE A 273 21.86 18.66 -5.17
CA ILE A 273 23.18 19.16 -4.78
C ILE A 273 24.24 18.08 -5.01
N LYS A 274 24.01 16.83 -4.60
CA LYS A 274 24.94 15.71 -4.83
C LYS A 274 25.31 15.57 -6.31
N LYS A 275 24.29 15.60 -7.19
CA LYS A 275 24.49 15.41 -8.64
C LYS A 275 25.17 16.61 -9.31
N ASN A 276 25.07 17.81 -8.75
CA ASN A 276 25.54 19.05 -9.38
C ASN A 276 26.58 19.80 -8.54
N SER A 277 27.17 19.18 -7.54
CA SER A 277 28.16 19.82 -6.66
C SER A 277 29.48 20.13 -7.41
N PRO A 278 30.01 21.34 -7.33
CA PRO A 278 29.46 22.51 -6.67
C PRO A 278 28.35 23.20 -7.49
N VAL A 279 27.25 23.61 -6.83
CA VAL A 279 26.11 24.23 -7.49
C VAL A 279 25.82 25.65 -6.94
N SER A 280 25.60 26.61 -7.85
CA SER A 280 25.24 27.97 -7.43
C SER A 280 23.79 28.07 -6.98
N ARG A 281 23.46 29.03 -6.09
CA ARG A 281 22.09 29.25 -5.60
C ARG A 281 21.08 29.43 -6.74
N THR A 282 21.43 30.21 -7.75
CA THR A 282 20.55 30.43 -8.90
C THR A 282 20.25 29.14 -9.65
N LYS A 283 21.28 28.32 -9.91
CA LYS A 283 21.11 27.05 -10.59
C LYS A 283 20.30 26.05 -9.75
N LEU A 284 20.54 26.02 -8.44
CA LEU A 284 19.80 25.18 -7.51
C LEU A 284 18.32 25.58 -7.46
N CYS A 285 18.00 26.88 -7.37
CA CYS A 285 16.64 27.37 -7.48
C CYS A 285 15.97 26.92 -8.79
N GLN A 286 16.66 27.03 -9.92
CA GLN A 286 16.13 26.60 -11.23
C GLN A 286 15.87 25.09 -11.30
N LEU A 287 16.67 24.28 -10.64
CA LEU A 287 16.49 22.82 -10.62
C LEU A 287 15.38 22.38 -9.66
N CYS A 288 15.18 23.14 -8.58
CA CYS A 288 14.27 22.75 -7.49
C CYS A 288 12.90 23.43 -7.52
N TRP A 289 12.73 24.53 -8.28
CA TRP A 289 11.50 25.34 -8.24
C TRP A 289 10.21 24.55 -8.51
N LYS A 290 10.29 23.42 -9.24
CA LYS A 290 9.14 22.62 -9.64
C LYS A 290 8.47 21.88 -8.48
N PHE A 291 9.21 21.63 -7.39
CA PHE A 291 8.71 20.84 -6.25
C PHE A 291 8.71 21.62 -4.93
N LEU A 292 9.20 22.87 -4.93
CA LEU A 292 9.17 23.72 -3.74
C LEU A 292 7.90 24.59 -3.73
N ALA A 293 6.98 24.31 -2.81
CA ALA A 293 5.70 25.02 -2.73
C ALA A 293 5.86 26.51 -2.37
N ARG A 294 6.83 26.82 -1.50
CA ARG A 294 7.15 28.19 -1.04
C ARG A 294 8.36 28.80 -1.75
N GLY A 295 8.84 28.16 -2.81
CA GLY A 295 9.93 28.65 -3.66
C GLY A 295 11.26 28.85 -2.94
N SER A 296 11.87 30.03 -3.10
CA SER A 296 13.21 30.29 -2.57
C SER A 296 13.30 30.34 -1.04
N ARG A 297 12.21 30.65 -0.33
CA ARG A 297 12.18 30.63 1.14
C ARG A 297 12.32 29.23 1.68
N GLU A 298 11.56 28.30 1.14
CA GLU A 298 11.64 26.89 1.49
C GLU A 298 13.02 26.30 1.17
N LEU A 299 13.61 26.69 0.05
CA LEU A 299 14.97 26.29 -0.30
C LEU A 299 15.99 26.77 0.73
N ASP A 300 15.88 28.01 1.18
CA ASP A 300 16.81 28.58 2.18
C ASP A 300 16.67 27.85 3.54
N GLU A 301 15.44 27.50 3.98
CA GLU A 301 15.17 26.68 5.18
C GLU A 301 15.78 25.28 5.05
N ILE A 302 15.60 24.64 3.89
CA ILE A 302 16.16 23.32 3.60
C ILE A 302 17.70 23.36 3.61
N ILE A 303 18.30 24.36 2.97
CA ILE A 303 19.76 24.49 2.94
C ILE A 303 20.30 24.67 4.35
N GLN A 304 19.69 25.50 5.17
CA GLN A 304 20.08 25.67 6.58
C GLN A 304 20.05 24.33 7.32
N THR A 305 18.97 23.56 7.17
CA THR A 305 18.85 22.23 7.78
C THR A 305 19.96 21.28 7.30
N LEU A 306 20.29 21.30 6.02
CA LEU A 306 21.35 20.46 5.45
C LEU A 306 22.76 20.88 5.90
N GLU A 307 22.97 22.18 6.15
CA GLU A 307 24.23 22.71 6.72
C GLU A 307 24.38 22.31 8.19
N GLU A 308 23.31 22.45 8.99
CA GLU A 308 23.29 22.04 10.40
C GLU A 308 23.49 20.52 10.52
N ALA A 309 22.98 19.74 9.58
CA ALA A 309 23.20 18.29 9.49
C ALA A 309 24.61 17.91 8.99
N GLY A 310 25.45 18.87 8.58
CA GLY A 310 26.80 18.65 8.08
C GLY A 310 26.86 17.95 6.71
N LEU A 311 25.77 17.99 5.94
CA LEU A 311 25.65 17.34 4.62
C LEU A 311 26.03 18.28 3.47
N VAL A 312 25.86 19.58 3.67
CA VAL A 312 26.14 20.65 2.69
C VAL A 312 26.99 21.72 3.33
N LYS A 313 27.88 22.29 2.56
CA LYS A 313 28.70 23.47 2.94
C LYS A 313 28.43 24.61 1.97
N THR A 314 28.10 25.77 2.52
CA THR A 314 27.99 27.00 1.72
C THR A 314 29.31 27.76 1.68
N THR A 315 29.69 28.19 0.51
CA THR A 315 30.83 29.10 0.32
C THR A 315 30.41 30.27 -0.58
N TRP A 316 31.17 31.37 -0.48
CA TRP A 316 30.96 32.53 -1.32
C TRP A 316 32.04 32.59 -2.40
N LYS A 317 31.64 32.67 -3.68
CA LYS A 317 32.51 33.00 -4.79
C LYS A 317 32.14 34.39 -5.30
N GLY A 318 32.86 35.44 -4.84
CA GLY A 318 32.45 36.83 -5.02
C GLY A 318 31.12 37.10 -4.34
N THR A 319 30.09 37.53 -5.06
CA THR A 319 28.74 37.81 -4.55
C THR A 319 27.79 36.63 -4.64
N ARG A 320 28.25 35.47 -5.12
CA ARG A 320 27.40 34.30 -5.36
C ARG A 320 27.59 33.22 -4.29
N ARG A 321 26.47 32.73 -3.72
CA ARG A 321 26.46 31.55 -2.86
C ARG A 321 26.61 30.28 -3.71
N VAL A 322 27.50 29.38 -3.28
CA VAL A 322 27.77 28.10 -3.91
C VAL A 322 27.72 27.01 -2.85
N TYR A 323 27.01 25.93 -3.15
CA TYR A 323 26.78 24.81 -2.25
C TYR A 323 27.62 23.60 -2.68
N TYR A 324 28.25 22.97 -1.70
CA TYR A 324 29.06 21.78 -1.86
C TYR A 324 28.46 20.64 -1.06
N TYR A 325 28.36 19.49 -1.65
CA TYR A 325 28.05 18.26 -0.91
C TYR A 325 29.31 17.81 -0.15
N ILE A 326 29.13 17.54 1.16
CA ILE A 326 30.26 17.14 2.03
C ILE A 326 30.06 15.70 2.46
N GLY A 327 29.35 14.84 1.92
CA GLY A 327 29.11 13.47 2.37
C GLY A 327 29.90 13.03 3.62
N LYS A 328 29.33 12.27 4.52
CA LYS A 328 30.16 11.54 5.50
C LYS A 328 31.05 10.58 4.72
N GLU A 329 32.27 10.98 4.38
CA GLU A 329 33.33 10.04 4.08
C GLU A 329 33.45 9.13 5.30
N GLY A 330 33.12 7.86 5.12
CA GLY A 330 33.44 6.85 6.11
C GLY A 330 34.93 6.93 6.38
N ASN A 331 35.31 7.14 7.64
CA ASN A 331 36.65 6.93 8.12
C ASN A 331 37.11 5.52 7.76
N HIS A 332 37.68 5.38 6.58
CA HIS A 332 38.66 4.36 6.27
C HIS A 332 40.03 5.06 6.30
N GLU A 333 40.45 5.49 7.47
CA GLU A 333 41.86 5.60 7.74
C GLU A 333 42.28 4.28 8.37
N GLY A 334 43.07 3.56 7.56
CA GLY A 334 43.73 2.36 8.03
C GLY A 334 44.78 2.64 9.09
N ASN A 335 44.97 1.67 9.89
CA ASN A 335 46.27 1.24 10.46
C ASN A 335 46.31 -0.27 10.33
#